data_c7976ed44727cddde318d91f2f6eca8d
#
_entry.id   c7976ed44727cddde318d91f2f6eca8d
#
_cell.length_a   1.000
_cell.length_b   1.000
_cell.length_c   1.000
_cell.angle_alpha   90.00
_cell.angle_beta   90.00
_cell.angle_gamma   90.00
#
_symmetry.space_group_name_H-M   'P 1'
#
loop_
_entity.id
_entity.type
_entity.pdbx_description
1 polymer ?
#
loop_
_entity_poly.entity_id
_entity_poly.type
_entity_poly.pdbx_seq_one_letter_code
_entity_poly.pdbx_strand_id
1 'polypeptide(L)'
;VCKIIQNSEFRILNLYKGEIMYKTIKETREALKSGAITSVALVESSVKTFEEDKSSAIPLNAFIEMYDDAATKAAAADEEIAAARKTGAAALEKLFAEKPLLGIPFANKDNINSKGHKLTCASKILEGYVAPYNATVIDRLEKAGAIALGRCNQDEFAMGSSTEYSSYGATRNPINREYVSGGSSGGSAAAVAANQAIFGLGTETGGSVRLPASYCGIYGLKPTYGVLSRWGVVAYGSSLDQVGLLGHTPADIAEPLSLMCGVDTFDDTSADLPNVDSIKNLCALSDDEFKSLKIAIPAQFLKTDGADADVVKCFEETRAWFENKGAKIEVVDLPILDASIASYYVIALSEAASNLSRFDGIRYGRRVDNSKGYDELYVDTRSEGFGPEVKRRIVIGNYVLSEQFSGDTYKKGMTVRARIQSEVAKVFESYDLILCPTCPTAAFKLGSKVDDPLEMYLSDLYTTFVNLARIPSISVPAGKTSGDGMPIGMQFAGKMFNESLILRVAQNWENDHPNCGIAVE
;
A
#
# COMPACT_ATOMS: atom_id res chain seq x y z
N VAL A 1 -29.65 -26.22 -8.92
CA VAL A 1 -28.27 -26.59 -9.32
C VAL A 1 -27.93 -26.08 -10.73
N CYS A 2 -28.83 -25.42 -11.47
CA CYS A 2 -28.61 -24.98 -12.86
C CYS A 2 -28.69 -23.46 -13.09
N LYS A 3 -28.39 -22.60 -12.11
CA LYS A 3 -28.36 -21.13 -12.27
C LYS A 3 -27.10 -20.42 -11.76
N ILE A 4 -26.06 -21.16 -11.35
CA ILE A 4 -24.79 -20.60 -10.83
C ILE A 4 -23.65 -20.64 -11.87
N ILE A 5 -23.84 -21.26 -13.03
CA ILE A 5 -22.79 -21.43 -14.06
C ILE A 5 -22.80 -20.36 -15.15
N GLN A 6 -23.78 -19.44 -15.18
CA GLN A 6 -23.90 -18.46 -16.28
C GLN A 6 -23.20 -17.12 -16.07
N ASN A 7 -22.60 -16.84 -14.90
CA ASN A 7 -21.91 -15.56 -14.64
C ASN A 7 -20.38 -15.64 -14.63
N SER A 8 -19.77 -16.82 -14.87
CA SER A 8 -18.31 -16.99 -14.91
C SER A 8 -17.69 -16.99 -16.30
N GLU A 9 -18.48 -17.02 -17.38
CA GLU A 9 -17.97 -17.15 -18.75
C GLU A 9 -17.83 -15.82 -19.53
N PHE A 10 -18.15 -14.67 -18.96
CA PHE A 10 -18.11 -13.38 -19.69
C PHE A 10 -16.97 -12.42 -19.30
N ARG A 11 -15.97 -12.87 -18.53
CA ARG A 11 -14.75 -12.07 -18.23
C ARG A 11 -13.49 -12.54 -18.95
N ILE A 12 -13.64 -13.44 -19.90
CA ILE A 12 -12.51 -13.92 -20.73
C ILE A 12 -12.51 -13.14 -22.04
N LEU A 13 -11.40 -12.45 -22.30
CA LEU A 13 -11.01 -11.84 -23.57
C LEU A 13 -11.64 -10.48 -23.93
N ASN A 14 -11.13 -9.41 -23.32
CA ASN A 14 -10.96 -8.20 -24.10
C ASN A 14 -9.58 -8.24 -24.79
N LEU A 15 -9.53 -8.92 -25.92
CA LEU A 15 -8.45 -8.83 -26.89
C LEU A 15 -8.59 -7.49 -27.63
N TYR A 16 -8.25 -6.38 -27.00
CA TYR A 16 -8.03 -5.13 -27.69
C TYR A 16 -6.53 -4.88 -27.80
N LYS A 17 -6.03 -4.91 -29.02
CA LYS A 17 -4.64 -4.57 -29.42
C LYS A 17 -3.51 -5.52 -29.02
N GLY A 18 -3.76 -6.81 -28.75
CA GLY A 18 -2.67 -7.78 -28.48
C GLY A 18 -2.07 -7.69 -27.07
N GLU A 19 -2.72 -7.04 -26.11
CA GLU A 19 -2.32 -6.99 -24.71
C GLU A 19 -3.02 -8.07 -23.91
N ILE A 20 -2.22 -8.83 -23.16
CA ILE A 20 -2.72 -9.89 -22.28
C ILE A 20 -3.05 -9.24 -20.94
N MET A 21 -4.35 -9.13 -20.60
CA MET A 21 -4.79 -8.54 -19.33
C MET A 21 -5.44 -9.58 -18.42
N TYR A 22 -4.66 -10.16 -17.52
CA TYR A 22 -5.17 -10.83 -16.33
C TYR A 22 -5.06 -9.85 -15.15
N LYS A 23 -6.18 -9.61 -14.45
CA LYS A 23 -6.26 -8.58 -13.40
C LYS A 23 -6.07 -9.14 -12.00
N THR A 24 -6.31 -10.43 -11.80
CA THR A 24 -6.30 -11.06 -10.48
C THR A 24 -5.30 -12.21 -10.40
N ILE A 25 -4.81 -12.49 -9.19
CA ILE A 25 -3.96 -13.65 -8.91
C ILE A 25 -4.66 -14.95 -9.35
N LYS A 26 -5.95 -15.08 -9.06
CA LYS A 26 -6.72 -16.28 -9.40
C LYS A 26 -6.81 -16.49 -10.92
N GLU A 27 -7.19 -15.46 -11.66
CA GLU A 27 -7.28 -15.54 -13.13
C GLU A 27 -5.93 -15.87 -13.74
N THR A 28 -4.86 -15.20 -13.31
CA THR A 28 -3.49 -15.42 -13.78
C THR A 28 -3.05 -16.84 -13.50
N ARG A 29 -3.26 -17.36 -12.30
CA ARG A 29 -2.89 -18.73 -11.92
C ARG A 29 -3.63 -19.79 -12.75
N GLU A 30 -4.93 -19.64 -12.96
CA GLU A 30 -5.69 -20.56 -13.80
C GLU A 30 -5.22 -20.52 -15.28
N ALA A 31 -4.86 -19.34 -15.78
CA ALA A 31 -4.29 -19.20 -17.12
C ALA A 31 -2.90 -19.86 -17.23
N LEU A 32 -2.04 -19.71 -16.22
CA LEU A 32 -0.75 -20.42 -16.13
C LEU A 32 -0.94 -21.93 -16.03
N LYS A 33 -1.87 -22.41 -15.20
CA LYS A 33 -2.20 -23.84 -15.06
C LYS A 33 -2.70 -24.46 -16.36
N SER A 34 -3.59 -23.79 -17.07
CA SER A 34 -4.14 -24.27 -18.33
C SER A 34 -3.15 -24.17 -19.50
N GLY A 35 -2.12 -23.32 -19.37
CA GLY A 35 -1.19 -22.99 -20.45
C GLY A 35 -1.73 -21.96 -21.45
N ALA A 36 -2.79 -21.26 -21.07
CA ALA A 36 -3.32 -20.15 -21.87
C ALA A 36 -2.34 -18.97 -21.94
N ILE A 37 -1.48 -18.84 -20.91
CA ILE A 37 -0.38 -17.88 -20.87
C ILE A 37 0.86 -18.51 -20.25
N THR A 38 2.02 -17.87 -20.46
CA THR A 38 3.29 -18.17 -19.78
C THR A 38 3.67 -17.03 -18.83
N SER A 39 4.47 -17.33 -17.84
CA SER A 39 5.02 -16.33 -16.94
C SER A 39 5.93 -15.33 -17.69
N VAL A 40 6.70 -15.84 -18.67
CA VAL A 40 7.51 -14.99 -19.56
C VAL A 40 6.63 -13.96 -20.27
N ALA A 41 5.50 -14.39 -20.87
CA ALA A 41 4.59 -13.48 -21.56
C ALA A 41 3.98 -12.41 -20.64
N LEU A 42 3.70 -12.73 -19.37
CA LEU A 42 3.23 -11.76 -18.37
C LEU A 42 4.30 -10.70 -18.09
N VAL A 43 5.54 -11.14 -17.84
CA VAL A 43 6.66 -10.21 -17.55
C VAL A 43 6.98 -9.36 -18.78
N GLU A 44 7.03 -9.95 -19.99
CA GLU A 44 7.25 -9.20 -21.23
C GLU A 44 6.16 -8.15 -21.48
N SER A 45 4.90 -8.49 -21.20
CA SER A 45 3.79 -7.53 -21.28
C SER A 45 3.98 -6.36 -20.33
N SER A 46 4.36 -6.62 -19.07
CA SER A 46 4.65 -5.58 -18.09
C SER A 46 5.83 -4.67 -18.51
N VAL A 47 6.91 -5.27 -19.01
CA VAL A 47 8.08 -4.53 -19.51
C VAL A 47 7.71 -3.68 -20.72
N LYS A 48 6.97 -4.23 -21.66
CA LYS A 48 6.49 -3.51 -22.84
C LYS A 48 5.64 -2.30 -22.44
N THR A 49 4.67 -2.49 -21.55
CA THR A 49 3.81 -1.39 -21.05
C THR A 49 4.63 -0.31 -20.34
N PHE A 50 5.65 -0.71 -19.56
CA PHE A 50 6.59 0.24 -18.93
C PHE A 50 7.36 1.06 -19.97
N GLU A 51 7.93 0.44 -21.01
CA GLU A 51 8.72 1.16 -22.03
C GLU A 51 7.82 2.07 -22.90
N GLU A 52 6.61 1.65 -23.23
CA GLU A 52 5.63 2.47 -23.93
C GLU A 52 5.20 3.67 -23.09
N ASP A 53 4.91 3.47 -21.80
CA ASP A 53 4.59 4.54 -20.86
C ASP A 53 5.76 5.54 -20.74
N LYS A 54 6.97 5.07 -20.53
CA LYS A 54 8.18 5.87 -20.39
C LYS A 54 8.47 6.73 -21.61
N SER A 55 8.13 6.25 -22.82
CA SER A 55 8.29 6.97 -24.08
C SER A 55 7.10 7.89 -24.41
N SER A 56 6.03 7.84 -23.64
CA SER A 56 4.83 8.67 -23.86
C SER A 56 5.08 10.15 -23.51
N ALA A 57 4.27 11.05 -24.09
CA ALA A 57 4.38 12.48 -23.83
C ALA A 57 4.10 12.85 -22.37
N ILE A 58 3.25 12.07 -21.69
CA ILE A 58 2.85 12.25 -20.29
C ILE A 58 2.93 10.88 -19.59
N PRO A 59 4.13 10.43 -19.17
CA PRO A 59 4.30 9.12 -18.58
C PRO A 59 3.59 9.01 -17.22
N LEU A 60 3.09 7.80 -16.91
CA LEU A 60 2.56 7.45 -15.59
C LEU A 60 3.64 7.53 -14.52
N ASN A 61 4.84 7.12 -14.90
CA ASN A 61 6.01 7.07 -14.02
C ASN A 61 5.78 6.22 -12.75
N ALA A 62 5.10 5.07 -12.92
CA ALA A 62 4.80 4.15 -11.83
C ALA A 62 6.04 3.37 -11.39
N PHE A 63 6.82 2.86 -12.35
CA PHE A 63 8.11 2.22 -12.08
C PHE A 63 9.27 3.18 -12.34
N ILE A 64 10.29 3.13 -11.49
CA ILE A 64 11.58 3.80 -11.71
C ILE A 64 12.44 2.94 -12.63
N GLU A 65 12.44 1.61 -12.43
CA GLU A 65 13.29 0.66 -13.13
C GLU A 65 12.66 -0.74 -13.07
N MET A 66 12.73 -1.47 -14.18
CA MET A 66 12.40 -2.90 -14.23
C MET A 66 13.66 -3.72 -13.89
N TYR A 67 13.46 -4.90 -13.25
CA TYR A 67 14.57 -5.78 -12.88
C TYR A 67 14.98 -6.69 -14.03
N ASP A 68 16.29 -6.74 -14.29
CA ASP A 68 16.87 -7.50 -15.41
C ASP A 68 16.66 -9.01 -15.28
N ASP A 69 16.51 -9.53 -14.04
CA ASP A 69 16.35 -10.96 -13.76
C ASP A 69 14.88 -11.43 -13.79
N ALA A 70 13.91 -10.52 -13.90
CA ALA A 70 12.49 -10.86 -13.91
C ALA A 70 12.13 -11.85 -15.04
N ALA A 71 12.65 -11.63 -16.23
CA ALA A 71 12.46 -12.55 -17.38
C ALA A 71 13.08 -13.94 -17.14
N THR A 72 14.26 -13.99 -16.51
CA THR A 72 14.93 -15.26 -16.16
C THR A 72 14.15 -16.03 -15.11
N LYS A 73 13.64 -15.35 -14.08
CA LYS A 73 12.75 -15.95 -13.05
C LYS A 73 11.45 -16.46 -13.67
N ALA A 74 10.89 -15.73 -14.63
CA ALA A 74 9.68 -16.13 -15.35
C ALA A 74 9.91 -17.39 -16.19
N ALA A 75 11.03 -17.48 -16.91
CA ALA A 75 11.39 -18.67 -17.68
C ALA A 75 11.56 -19.91 -16.77
N ALA A 76 12.21 -19.74 -15.62
CA ALA A 76 12.33 -20.83 -14.65
C ALA A 76 10.96 -21.29 -14.11
N ALA A 77 10.04 -20.36 -13.84
CA ALA A 77 8.67 -20.72 -13.44
C ALA A 77 7.93 -21.49 -14.54
N ASP A 78 8.06 -21.07 -15.79
CA ASP A 78 7.45 -21.78 -16.95
C ASP A 78 8.02 -23.18 -17.12
N GLU A 79 9.32 -23.39 -16.90
CA GLU A 79 9.96 -24.72 -16.92
C GLU A 79 9.40 -25.63 -15.81
N GLU A 80 9.25 -25.12 -14.57
CA GLU A 80 8.64 -25.87 -13.46
C GLU A 80 7.19 -26.27 -13.77
N ILE A 81 6.39 -25.32 -14.29
CA ILE A 81 4.99 -25.56 -14.68
C ILE A 81 4.91 -26.60 -15.80
N ALA A 82 5.76 -26.50 -16.82
CA ALA A 82 5.80 -27.43 -17.94
C ALA A 82 6.20 -28.85 -17.49
N ALA A 83 7.18 -28.98 -16.59
CA ALA A 83 7.60 -30.26 -16.03
C ALA A 83 6.48 -30.91 -15.20
N ALA A 84 5.80 -30.15 -14.34
CA ALA A 84 4.68 -30.63 -13.55
C ALA A 84 3.50 -31.06 -14.44
N ARG A 85 3.20 -30.28 -15.49
CA ARG A 85 2.14 -30.61 -16.47
C ARG A 85 2.43 -31.91 -17.23
N LYS A 86 3.69 -32.17 -17.61
CA LYS A 86 4.11 -33.44 -18.24
C LYS A 86 3.94 -34.63 -17.28
N THR A 87 4.11 -34.43 -15.98
CA THR A 87 3.94 -35.47 -14.98
C THR A 87 2.47 -35.80 -14.73
N GLY A 88 1.56 -34.84 -14.92
CA GLY A 88 0.12 -34.99 -14.80
C GLY A 88 -0.57 -33.97 -13.90
N ALA A 89 -1.90 -33.97 -13.96
CA ALA A 89 -2.71 -32.96 -13.24
C ALA A 89 -2.44 -32.90 -11.72
N ALA A 90 -2.26 -34.05 -11.07
CA ALA A 90 -1.97 -34.08 -9.63
C ALA A 90 -0.63 -33.43 -9.27
N ALA A 91 0.39 -33.57 -10.12
CA ALA A 91 1.69 -32.92 -9.93
C ALA A 91 1.59 -31.40 -10.12
N LEU A 92 0.79 -30.96 -11.09
CA LEU A 92 0.54 -29.54 -11.32
C LEU A 92 -0.21 -28.90 -10.14
N GLU A 93 -1.27 -29.54 -9.64
CA GLU A 93 -1.99 -29.05 -8.46
C GLU A 93 -1.09 -29.00 -7.22
N LYS A 94 -0.24 -30.01 -7.01
CA LYS A 94 0.73 -30.02 -5.92
C LYS A 94 1.72 -28.87 -6.04
N LEU A 95 2.24 -28.60 -7.24
CA LEU A 95 3.17 -27.48 -7.48
C LEU A 95 2.55 -26.13 -7.08
N PHE A 96 1.32 -25.85 -7.53
CA PHE A 96 0.64 -24.60 -7.17
C PHE A 96 0.12 -24.56 -5.72
N ALA A 97 -0.02 -25.70 -5.05
CA ALA A 97 -0.26 -25.74 -3.60
C ALA A 97 0.99 -25.37 -2.80
N GLU A 98 2.17 -25.79 -3.26
CA GLU A 98 3.47 -25.45 -2.63
C GLU A 98 3.97 -24.06 -2.98
N LYS A 99 3.73 -23.61 -4.21
CA LYS A 99 4.11 -22.28 -4.74
C LYS A 99 2.88 -21.55 -5.31
N PRO A 100 1.99 -21.02 -4.47
CA PRO A 100 0.70 -20.50 -4.91
C PRO A 100 0.80 -19.26 -5.82
N LEU A 101 1.91 -18.53 -5.77
CA LEU A 101 2.19 -17.35 -6.61
C LEU A 101 3.19 -17.64 -7.74
N LEU A 102 3.40 -18.92 -8.09
CA LEU A 102 4.41 -19.30 -9.09
C LEU A 102 4.15 -18.60 -10.44
N GLY A 103 5.14 -17.81 -10.86
CA GLY A 103 5.12 -17.09 -12.13
C GLY A 103 4.25 -15.83 -12.14
N ILE A 104 3.74 -15.37 -10.98
CA ILE A 104 2.88 -14.19 -10.86
C ILE A 104 3.74 -12.94 -10.59
N PRO A 105 3.69 -11.91 -11.46
CA PRO A 105 4.47 -10.70 -11.31
C PRO A 105 3.84 -9.70 -10.33
N PHE A 106 4.68 -9.01 -9.53
CA PHE A 106 4.24 -7.98 -8.59
C PHE A 106 5.12 -6.72 -8.61
N ALA A 107 4.54 -5.60 -8.17
CA ALA A 107 5.18 -4.29 -8.03
C ALA A 107 5.82 -4.15 -6.66
N ASN A 108 7.12 -3.76 -6.59
CA ASN A 108 7.85 -3.56 -5.33
C ASN A 108 8.18 -2.09 -5.09
N LYS A 109 7.80 -1.51 -3.96
CA LYS A 109 8.12 -0.11 -3.62
C LYS A 109 9.63 0.08 -3.41
N ASP A 110 10.18 1.20 -3.88
CA ASP A 110 11.63 1.50 -3.86
C ASP A 110 12.23 1.76 -2.46
N ASN A 111 11.57 1.34 -1.40
CA ASN A 111 12.12 1.31 -0.04
C ASN A 111 12.10 -0.09 0.59
N ILE A 112 11.80 -1.12 -0.19
CA ILE A 112 11.80 -2.53 0.22
C ILE A 112 12.93 -3.25 -0.51
N ASN A 113 13.91 -3.76 0.22
CA ASN A 113 15.10 -4.41 -0.34
C ASN A 113 14.73 -5.63 -1.20
N SER A 114 15.24 -5.65 -2.42
CA SER A 114 15.33 -6.82 -3.29
C SER A 114 16.80 -7.05 -3.62
N LYS A 115 17.36 -8.18 -3.18
CA LYS A 115 18.78 -8.50 -3.26
C LYS A 115 19.32 -8.37 -4.67
N GLY A 116 20.46 -7.68 -4.81
CA GLY A 116 21.14 -7.48 -6.09
C GLY A 116 20.59 -6.33 -6.93
N HIS A 117 19.46 -5.74 -6.53
CA HIS A 117 18.85 -4.61 -7.22
C HIS A 117 19.09 -3.29 -6.51
N LYS A 118 19.02 -2.19 -7.26
CA LYS A 118 19.11 -0.84 -6.69
C LYS A 118 17.92 -0.57 -5.77
N LEU A 119 18.17 0.23 -4.73
CA LEU A 119 17.17 0.77 -3.83
C LEU A 119 17.57 2.21 -3.51
N THR A 120 16.70 3.15 -3.80
CA THR A 120 17.02 4.58 -3.64
C THR A 120 16.06 5.33 -2.74
N CYS A 121 14.93 4.75 -2.35
CA CYS A 121 13.85 5.46 -1.66
C CYS A 121 13.40 6.70 -2.43
N ALA A 122 13.46 6.67 -3.76
CA ALA A 122 13.23 7.79 -4.67
C ALA A 122 14.07 9.04 -4.34
N SER A 123 15.27 8.87 -3.76
CA SER A 123 16.19 9.91 -3.31
C SER A 123 17.54 9.83 -3.99
N LYS A 124 18.16 10.97 -4.21
CA LYS A 124 19.55 11.04 -4.70
C LYS A 124 20.57 10.57 -3.67
N ILE A 125 20.26 10.62 -2.36
CA ILE A 125 21.18 10.25 -1.28
C ILE A 125 21.58 8.77 -1.33
N LEU A 126 20.69 7.90 -1.85
CA LEU A 126 20.94 6.47 -2.04
C LEU A 126 21.30 6.10 -3.50
N GLU A 127 21.60 7.08 -4.34
CA GLU A 127 22.06 6.82 -5.72
C GLU A 127 23.25 5.86 -5.71
N GLY A 128 23.18 4.78 -6.53
CA GLY A 128 24.21 3.76 -6.62
C GLY A 128 24.15 2.68 -5.54
N TYR A 129 23.28 2.78 -4.54
CA TYR A 129 23.14 1.71 -3.55
C TYR A 129 22.42 0.49 -4.15
N VAL A 130 23.02 -0.69 -3.93
CA VAL A 130 22.47 -1.99 -4.32
C VAL A 130 22.20 -2.80 -3.06
N ALA A 131 20.99 -3.34 -2.94
CA ALA A 131 20.55 -4.11 -1.76
C ALA A 131 21.36 -5.43 -1.63
N PRO A 132 22.05 -5.67 -0.50
CA PRO A 132 22.86 -6.88 -0.29
C PRO A 132 22.04 -8.10 0.15
N TYR A 133 20.79 -7.92 0.54
CA TYR A 133 19.87 -8.95 1.01
C TYR A 133 18.43 -8.58 0.68
N ASN A 134 17.53 -9.56 0.66
CA ASN A 134 16.09 -9.35 0.53
C ASN A 134 15.47 -8.87 1.84
N ALA A 135 14.43 -8.04 1.73
CA ALA A 135 13.47 -7.92 2.83
C ALA A 135 12.76 -9.26 3.08
N THR A 136 12.41 -9.55 4.33
CA THR A 136 11.72 -10.81 4.68
C THR A 136 10.45 -11.02 3.87
N VAL A 137 9.69 -9.96 3.59
CA VAL A 137 8.48 -10.04 2.75
C VAL A 137 8.80 -10.44 1.32
N ILE A 138 9.93 -10.00 0.77
CA ILE A 138 10.39 -10.40 -0.57
C ILE A 138 10.82 -11.87 -0.57
N ASP A 139 11.62 -12.31 0.40
CA ASP A 139 12.02 -13.72 0.52
C ASP A 139 10.81 -14.66 0.60
N ARG A 140 9.79 -14.27 1.36
CA ARG A 140 8.56 -15.07 1.51
C ARG A 140 7.75 -15.14 0.22
N LEU A 141 7.62 -14.03 -0.52
CA LEU A 141 6.94 -13.99 -1.81
C LEU A 141 7.70 -14.76 -2.89
N GLU A 142 9.03 -14.62 -2.98
CA GLU A 142 9.85 -15.38 -3.93
C GLU A 142 9.83 -16.88 -3.64
N LYS A 143 9.81 -17.30 -2.36
CA LYS A 143 9.58 -18.70 -1.99
C LYS A 143 8.21 -19.24 -2.43
N ALA A 144 7.20 -18.39 -2.42
CA ALA A 144 5.88 -18.72 -2.96
C ALA A 144 5.82 -18.68 -4.50
N GLY A 145 6.92 -18.31 -5.16
CA GLY A 145 7.08 -18.30 -6.61
C GLY A 145 6.72 -16.97 -7.29
N ALA A 146 6.42 -15.91 -6.54
CA ALA A 146 6.13 -14.59 -7.10
C ALA A 146 7.40 -13.94 -7.71
N ILE A 147 7.21 -13.07 -8.70
CA ILE A 147 8.29 -12.40 -9.43
C ILE A 147 8.21 -10.89 -9.21
N ALA A 148 9.20 -10.32 -8.55
CA ALA A 148 9.33 -8.87 -8.45
C ALA A 148 9.69 -8.29 -9.83
N LEU A 149 8.84 -7.41 -10.37
CA LEU A 149 9.03 -6.82 -11.70
C LEU A 149 10.09 -5.72 -11.73
N GLY A 150 10.17 -4.95 -10.66
CA GLY A 150 10.99 -3.77 -10.61
C GLY A 150 10.70 -2.93 -9.36
N ARG A 151 11.33 -1.76 -9.28
CA ARG A 151 11.14 -0.82 -8.18
C ARG A 151 10.19 0.30 -8.57
N CYS A 152 9.12 0.43 -7.79
CA CYS A 152 8.10 1.44 -8.01
C CYS A 152 8.46 2.78 -7.39
N ASN A 153 8.05 3.84 -8.08
CA ASN A 153 8.21 5.21 -7.62
C ASN A 153 7.43 5.48 -6.33
N GLN A 154 7.89 6.48 -5.57
CA GLN A 154 7.30 6.85 -4.29
C GLN A 154 7.66 8.30 -3.95
N ASP A 155 7.02 8.88 -2.94
CA ASP A 155 7.57 10.06 -2.30
C ASP A 155 8.93 9.73 -1.67
N GLU A 156 9.87 10.66 -1.72
CA GLU A 156 11.22 10.48 -1.21
C GLU A 156 11.22 10.02 0.25
N PHE A 157 11.84 8.86 0.55
CA PHE A 157 11.86 8.20 1.88
C PHE A 157 10.46 7.98 2.47
N ALA A 158 9.46 7.74 1.64
CA ALA A 158 8.06 7.59 2.04
C ALA A 158 7.48 8.84 2.75
N MET A 159 8.03 10.02 2.49
CA MET A 159 7.68 11.30 3.10
C MET A 159 6.85 12.16 2.15
N GLY A 160 5.55 11.89 2.07
CA GLY A 160 4.59 12.61 1.24
C GLY A 160 3.28 11.84 1.15
N SER A 161 2.28 12.46 0.51
CA SER A 161 0.95 11.89 0.32
C SER A 161 0.48 11.98 -1.13
N SER A 162 1.38 12.34 -2.08
CA SER A 162 1.04 12.56 -3.49
C SER A 162 1.95 11.86 -4.51
N THR A 163 3.14 11.42 -4.09
CA THR A 163 4.24 10.93 -4.94
C THR A 163 4.76 12.00 -5.92
N GLU A 164 4.73 13.27 -5.49
CA GLU A 164 5.34 14.40 -6.21
C GLU A 164 6.78 14.68 -5.75
N TYR A 165 7.15 14.20 -4.55
CA TYR A 165 8.47 14.48 -3.94
C TYR A 165 9.56 13.48 -4.36
N SER A 166 9.35 12.72 -5.41
CA SER A 166 10.35 11.80 -5.95
C SER A 166 11.46 12.52 -6.72
N SER A 167 12.72 12.11 -6.54
CA SER A 167 13.83 12.58 -7.39
C SER A 167 13.76 12.08 -8.84
N TYR A 168 12.86 11.14 -9.14
CA TYR A 168 12.58 10.61 -10.48
C TYR A 168 11.35 11.26 -11.13
N GLY A 169 10.80 12.32 -10.53
CA GLY A 169 9.57 12.98 -10.97
C GLY A 169 8.31 12.35 -10.39
N ALA A 170 7.19 13.06 -10.52
CA ALA A 170 5.92 12.65 -9.96
C ALA A 170 5.36 11.39 -10.62
N THR A 171 4.69 10.53 -9.82
CA THR A 171 3.80 9.50 -10.35
C THR A 171 2.42 10.10 -10.57
N ARG A 172 1.87 9.86 -11.74
CA ARG A 172 0.56 10.37 -12.15
C ARG A 172 -0.54 9.36 -11.85
N ASN A 173 -1.77 9.84 -11.81
CA ASN A 173 -2.92 8.96 -11.65
C ASN A 173 -3.24 8.23 -12.97
N PRO A 174 -3.45 6.90 -12.96
CA PRO A 174 -3.76 6.16 -14.18
C PRO A 174 -5.11 6.54 -14.81
N ILE A 175 -6.06 7.06 -14.03
CA ILE A 175 -7.38 7.49 -14.51
C ILE A 175 -7.28 8.82 -15.26
N ASN A 176 -6.50 9.76 -14.71
CA ASN A 176 -6.25 11.05 -15.33
C ASN A 176 -4.82 11.53 -14.99
N ARG A 177 -3.98 11.61 -16.02
CA ARG A 177 -2.55 11.97 -15.90
C ARG A 177 -2.28 13.40 -15.41
N GLU A 178 -3.29 14.26 -15.30
CA GLU A 178 -3.18 15.58 -14.69
C GLU A 178 -3.24 15.54 -13.16
N TYR A 179 -3.65 14.41 -12.57
CA TYR A 179 -3.88 14.24 -11.15
C TYR A 179 -2.78 13.41 -10.50
N VAL A 180 -2.64 13.56 -9.17
CA VAL A 180 -1.71 12.79 -8.36
C VAL A 180 -2.20 11.34 -8.19
N SER A 181 -1.27 10.39 -8.09
CA SER A 181 -1.58 9.00 -7.76
C SER A 181 -1.90 8.79 -6.27
N GLY A 182 -1.70 9.84 -5.46
CA GLY A 182 -1.55 9.68 -4.01
C GLY A 182 -0.17 9.15 -3.64
N GLY A 183 0.11 9.07 -2.36
CA GLY A 183 1.42 8.68 -1.84
C GLY A 183 1.37 8.23 -0.36
N SER A 184 2.49 7.73 0.11
CA SER A 184 3.81 7.69 -0.56
C SER A 184 4.00 6.48 -1.48
N SER A 185 3.08 5.47 -1.52
CA SER A 185 3.19 4.28 -2.39
C SER A 185 2.49 4.48 -3.74
N GLY A 186 2.54 5.70 -4.30
CA GLY A 186 1.80 6.05 -5.53
C GLY A 186 2.23 5.24 -6.74
N GLY A 187 3.53 4.96 -6.90
CA GLY A 187 4.01 4.12 -8.00
C GLY A 187 3.45 2.70 -7.94
N SER A 188 3.45 2.07 -6.76
CA SER A 188 2.87 0.73 -6.59
C SER A 188 1.37 0.72 -6.85
N ALA A 189 0.63 1.72 -6.35
CA ALA A 189 -0.80 1.84 -6.58
C ALA A 189 -1.13 2.09 -8.07
N ALA A 190 -0.40 3.01 -8.71
CA ALA A 190 -0.58 3.31 -10.12
C ALA A 190 -0.23 2.11 -11.02
N ALA A 191 0.83 1.35 -10.69
CA ALA A 191 1.23 0.15 -11.43
C ALA A 191 0.13 -0.93 -11.41
N VAL A 192 -0.47 -1.19 -10.23
CA VAL A 192 -1.58 -2.12 -10.10
C VAL A 192 -2.82 -1.60 -10.84
N ALA A 193 -3.23 -0.37 -10.59
CA ALA A 193 -4.42 0.22 -11.21
C ALA A 193 -4.32 0.29 -12.75
N ALA A 194 -3.12 0.48 -13.30
CA ALA A 194 -2.84 0.47 -14.74
C ALA A 194 -2.58 -0.94 -15.30
N ASN A 195 -2.80 -2.01 -14.52
CA ASN A 195 -2.52 -3.41 -14.91
C ASN A 195 -1.06 -3.68 -15.34
N GLN A 196 -0.09 -2.90 -14.87
CA GLN A 196 1.33 -3.15 -15.07
C GLN A 196 1.87 -4.24 -14.14
N ALA A 197 1.16 -4.54 -13.06
CA ALA A 197 1.42 -5.63 -12.13
C ALA A 197 0.11 -6.19 -11.57
N ILE A 198 0.10 -7.46 -11.15
CA ILE A 198 -1.11 -8.14 -10.64
C ILE A 198 -1.44 -7.67 -9.22
N PHE A 199 -0.43 -7.49 -8.38
CA PHE A 199 -0.54 -6.90 -7.04
C PHE A 199 0.71 -6.07 -6.72
N GLY A 200 0.67 -5.31 -5.64
CA GLY A 200 1.79 -4.46 -5.26
C GLY A 200 2.08 -4.46 -3.77
N LEU A 201 3.37 -4.27 -3.43
CA LEU A 201 3.82 -3.93 -2.10
C LEU A 201 3.99 -2.42 -1.99
N GLY A 202 3.46 -1.88 -0.91
CA GLY A 202 3.71 -0.53 -0.44
C GLY A 202 4.25 -0.52 0.98
N THR A 203 4.55 0.66 1.49
CA THR A 203 4.82 0.87 2.91
C THR A 203 3.94 2.00 3.43
N GLU A 204 3.50 1.87 4.66
CA GLU A 204 2.63 2.84 5.28
C GLU A 204 3.11 3.24 6.68
N THR A 205 3.17 4.55 6.91
CA THR A 205 3.47 5.18 8.20
C THR A 205 2.26 5.94 8.73
N GLY A 206 1.47 6.59 7.85
CA GLY A 206 0.31 7.40 8.21
C GLY A 206 -0.91 7.31 7.28
N GLY A 207 -0.79 6.60 6.14
CA GLY A 207 -1.85 6.50 5.12
C GLY A 207 -1.30 6.01 3.79
N SER A 208 0.00 5.84 3.68
CA SER A 208 0.76 5.73 2.42
C SER A 208 0.50 4.47 1.57
N VAL A 209 -0.43 3.59 1.93
CA VAL A 209 -0.96 2.48 1.13
C VAL A 209 -2.44 2.72 0.85
N ARG A 210 -3.22 3.02 1.90
CA ARG A 210 -4.67 3.22 1.79
C ARG A 210 -5.03 4.47 0.98
N LEU A 211 -4.31 5.58 1.18
CA LEU A 211 -4.52 6.84 0.45
C LEU A 211 -4.30 6.66 -1.06
N PRO A 212 -3.13 6.18 -1.55
CA PRO A 212 -2.95 5.98 -2.99
C PRO A 212 -3.87 4.89 -3.55
N ALA A 213 -4.27 3.88 -2.76
CA ALA A 213 -5.29 2.92 -3.18
C ALA A 213 -6.64 3.61 -3.44
N SER A 214 -7.08 4.50 -2.53
CA SER A 214 -8.28 5.32 -2.69
C SER A 214 -8.22 6.17 -3.96
N TYR A 215 -7.12 6.87 -4.18
CA TYR A 215 -6.96 7.78 -5.32
C TYR A 215 -6.83 7.07 -6.67
N CYS A 216 -6.30 5.83 -6.68
CA CYS A 216 -6.18 5.02 -7.88
C CYS A 216 -7.36 4.04 -8.09
N GLY A 217 -8.34 4.00 -7.19
CA GLY A 217 -9.54 3.18 -7.32
C GLY A 217 -9.30 1.68 -7.17
N ILE A 218 -8.36 1.28 -6.31
CA ILE A 218 -8.04 -0.12 -6.01
C ILE A 218 -8.15 -0.40 -4.51
N TYR A 219 -8.01 -1.66 -4.11
CA TYR A 219 -7.95 -2.06 -2.71
C TYR A 219 -6.54 -1.86 -2.15
N GLY A 220 -6.47 -1.34 -0.90
CA GLY A 220 -5.20 -1.15 -0.20
C GLY A 220 -5.31 -1.53 1.26
N LEU A 221 -4.52 -2.53 1.70
CA LEU A 221 -4.51 -3.02 3.07
C LEU A 221 -3.27 -2.54 3.83
N LYS A 222 -3.49 -1.95 4.98
CA LYS A 222 -2.53 -1.82 6.06
C LYS A 222 -2.84 -2.85 7.13
N PRO A 223 -2.00 -3.89 7.32
CA PRO A 223 -2.24 -4.88 8.37
C PRO A 223 -1.97 -4.31 9.78
N THR A 224 -2.22 -5.07 10.80
CA THR A 224 -1.79 -4.77 12.18
C THR A 224 -0.28 -4.56 12.22
N TYR A 225 0.19 -3.58 13.01
CA TYR A 225 1.61 -3.32 13.17
C TYR A 225 2.34 -4.58 13.68
N GLY A 226 3.37 -4.99 12.96
CA GLY A 226 4.17 -6.17 13.27
C GLY A 226 3.74 -7.46 12.58
N VAL A 227 2.54 -7.56 11.98
CA VAL A 227 2.12 -8.77 11.24
C VAL A 227 3.03 -9.09 10.07
N LEU A 228 3.55 -8.07 9.39
CA LEU A 228 4.58 -8.20 8.37
C LEU A 228 5.90 -7.65 8.90
N SER A 229 6.96 -8.44 8.76
CA SER A 229 8.31 -8.03 9.15
C SER A 229 8.76 -6.77 8.39
N ARG A 230 9.44 -5.88 9.11
CA ARG A 230 10.08 -4.68 8.55
C ARG A 230 11.57 -4.88 8.25
N TRP A 231 12.10 -6.09 8.46
CA TRP A 231 13.47 -6.39 8.07
C TRP A 231 13.68 -6.17 6.58
N GLY A 232 14.68 -5.34 6.23
CA GLY A 232 14.95 -4.95 4.85
C GLY A 232 14.06 -3.84 4.29
N VAL A 233 13.22 -3.20 5.13
CA VAL A 233 12.48 -1.98 4.78
C VAL A 233 13.22 -0.77 5.30
N VAL A 234 13.44 0.24 4.46
CA VAL A 234 14.09 1.48 4.88
C VAL A 234 13.14 2.29 5.76
N ALA A 235 13.60 2.61 6.97
CA ALA A 235 12.78 3.24 7.98
C ALA A 235 12.56 4.74 7.72
N TYR A 236 11.29 5.16 7.83
CA TYR A 236 10.86 6.54 8.00
C TYR A 236 10.53 6.82 9.48
N GLY A 237 9.46 6.23 10.01
CA GLY A 237 9.05 6.30 11.40
C GLY A 237 8.96 4.89 12.01
N SER A 238 10.03 4.42 12.65
CA SER A 238 10.21 3.01 13.04
C SER A 238 9.08 2.45 13.89
N SER A 239 8.41 3.28 14.71
CA SER A 239 7.29 2.85 15.55
C SER A 239 5.94 2.80 14.82
N LEU A 240 5.90 3.24 13.55
CA LEU A 240 4.69 3.39 12.73
C LEU A 240 4.76 2.62 11.42
N ASP A 241 5.97 2.51 10.83
CA ASP A 241 6.17 1.90 9.50
C ASP A 241 5.72 0.45 9.45
N GLN A 242 5.07 0.09 8.35
CA GLN A 242 4.71 -1.29 8.05
C GLN A 242 4.58 -1.49 6.54
N VAL A 243 4.78 -2.73 6.09
CA VAL A 243 4.46 -3.13 4.72
C VAL A 243 2.94 -3.26 4.59
N GLY A 244 2.42 -2.85 3.44
CA GLY A 244 1.03 -3.04 3.07
C GLY A 244 0.89 -3.54 1.65
N LEU A 245 -0.32 -3.88 1.27
CA LEU A 245 -0.66 -4.57 0.03
C LEU A 245 -1.66 -3.76 -0.79
N LEU A 246 -1.50 -3.86 -2.10
CA LEU A 246 -2.35 -3.23 -3.11
C LEU A 246 -2.81 -4.30 -4.10
N GLY A 247 -4.09 -4.30 -4.46
CA GLY A 247 -4.67 -5.30 -5.36
C GLY A 247 -5.99 -4.84 -5.98
N HIS A 248 -6.43 -5.55 -7.01
CA HIS A 248 -7.72 -5.28 -7.66
C HIS A 248 -8.90 -5.84 -6.88
N THR A 249 -8.66 -6.86 -6.05
CA THR A 249 -9.68 -7.49 -5.22
C THR A 249 -9.15 -7.75 -3.82
N PRO A 250 -10.04 -7.94 -2.82
CA PRO A 250 -9.62 -8.37 -1.49
C PRO A 250 -8.85 -9.70 -1.50
N ALA A 251 -9.15 -10.60 -2.44
CA ALA A 251 -8.45 -11.88 -2.58
C ALA A 251 -7.00 -11.70 -3.04
N ASP A 252 -6.71 -10.73 -3.93
CA ASP A 252 -5.35 -10.40 -4.37
C ASP A 252 -4.47 -9.81 -3.26
N ILE A 253 -5.09 -9.37 -2.17
CA ILE A 253 -4.43 -8.88 -0.96
C ILE A 253 -4.29 -10.01 0.06
N ALA A 254 -5.35 -10.80 0.26
CA ALA A 254 -5.42 -11.83 1.29
C ALA A 254 -4.39 -12.95 1.05
N GLU A 255 -4.24 -13.41 -0.17
CA GLU A 255 -3.32 -14.50 -0.48
C GLU A 255 -1.86 -14.12 -0.24
N PRO A 256 -1.30 -13.02 -0.80
CA PRO A 256 0.06 -12.58 -0.46
C PRO A 256 0.25 -12.25 1.02
N LEU A 257 -0.74 -11.65 1.70
CA LEU A 257 -0.69 -11.41 3.14
C LEU A 257 -0.46 -12.71 3.91
N SER A 258 -1.24 -13.76 3.61
CA SER A 258 -1.14 -15.07 4.28
C SER A 258 0.21 -15.74 4.11
N LEU A 259 0.90 -15.44 3.01
CA LEU A 259 2.22 -15.99 2.68
C LEU A 259 3.37 -15.20 3.32
N MET A 260 3.15 -13.89 3.56
CA MET A 260 4.18 -13.00 4.10
C MET A 260 4.14 -12.89 5.63
N CYS A 261 3.02 -13.17 6.30
CA CYS A 261 2.88 -13.01 7.75
C CYS A 261 3.69 -14.04 8.55
N GLY A 262 3.85 -13.78 9.86
CA GLY A 262 4.55 -14.63 10.81
C GLY A 262 5.79 -13.99 11.41
N VAL A 263 6.20 -14.49 12.57
CA VAL A 263 7.35 -14.00 13.33
C VAL A 263 8.64 -14.05 12.50
N ASP A 264 9.45 -13.03 12.67
CA ASP A 264 10.77 -12.90 12.06
C ASP A 264 11.80 -12.57 13.14
N THR A 265 12.84 -13.40 13.25
CA THR A 265 13.91 -13.22 14.24
C THR A 265 14.78 -11.99 13.98
N PHE A 266 14.67 -11.37 12.81
CA PHE A 266 15.36 -10.11 12.46
C PHE A 266 14.54 -8.86 12.80
N ASP A 267 13.27 -9.00 13.19
CA ASP A 267 12.41 -7.89 13.60
C ASP A 267 11.66 -8.23 14.89
N ASP A 268 12.18 -7.75 16.02
CA ASP A 268 11.60 -7.95 17.36
C ASP A 268 10.17 -7.39 17.51
N THR A 269 9.71 -6.58 16.57
CA THR A 269 8.33 -6.07 16.57
C THR A 269 7.38 -6.97 15.79
N SER A 270 7.91 -8.00 15.11
CA SER A 270 7.09 -8.94 14.36
C SER A 270 6.20 -9.79 15.27
N ALA A 271 5.00 -10.10 14.80
CA ALA A 271 3.99 -10.85 15.55
C ALA A 271 3.29 -11.86 14.64
N ASP A 272 2.84 -12.97 15.24
CA ASP A 272 1.99 -13.92 14.54
C ASP A 272 0.61 -13.33 14.27
N LEU A 273 0.06 -13.67 13.11
CA LEU A 273 -1.32 -13.37 12.75
C LEU A 273 -2.20 -14.58 13.07
N PRO A 274 -3.12 -14.46 14.04
CA PRO A 274 -4.09 -15.52 14.30
C PRO A 274 -4.98 -15.77 13.08
N ASN A 275 -5.46 -16.99 12.92
CA ASN A 275 -6.44 -17.34 11.89
C ASN A 275 -5.98 -17.11 10.43
N VAL A 276 -4.69 -17.27 10.14
CA VAL A 276 -4.13 -17.12 8.77
C VAL A 276 -4.89 -17.99 7.77
N ASP A 277 -5.36 -19.18 8.16
CA ASP A 277 -6.13 -20.07 7.30
C ASP A 277 -7.43 -19.44 6.79
N SER A 278 -8.09 -18.59 7.59
CA SER A 278 -9.29 -17.88 7.16
C SER A 278 -9.01 -16.75 6.17
N ILE A 279 -7.77 -16.23 6.18
CA ILE A 279 -7.29 -15.25 5.20
C ILE A 279 -6.91 -15.95 3.91
N LYS A 280 -6.16 -17.06 4.01
CA LYS A 280 -5.77 -17.88 2.85
C LYS A 280 -6.98 -18.42 2.08
N ASN A 281 -8.05 -18.78 2.80
CA ASN A 281 -9.30 -19.28 2.24
C ASN A 281 -10.39 -18.20 2.33
N LEU A 282 -10.09 -16.99 1.85
CA LEU A 282 -10.98 -15.84 1.97
C LEU A 282 -12.36 -16.15 1.39
N CYS A 283 -13.38 -15.96 2.20
CA CYS A 283 -14.79 -16.00 1.80
C CYS A 283 -15.54 -14.80 2.39
N ALA A 284 -16.55 -14.34 1.70
CA ALA A 284 -17.46 -13.31 2.21
C ALA A 284 -18.13 -13.77 3.51
N LEU A 285 -18.59 -12.84 4.34
CA LEU A 285 -19.45 -13.15 5.47
C LEU A 285 -20.80 -13.67 4.96
N SER A 286 -21.38 -14.65 5.67
CA SER A 286 -22.77 -15.03 5.49
C SER A 286 -23.70 -13.90 5.93
N ASP A 287 -24.97 -13.95 5.49
CA ASP A 287 -25.98 -12.94 5.87
C ASP A 287 -26.16 -12.84 7.40
N ASP A 288 -26.11 -13.96 8.11
CA ASP A 288 -26.27 -13.97 9.57
C ASP A 288 -25.03 -13.40 10.29
N GLU A 289 -23.82 -13.70 9.82
CA GLU A 289 -22.59 -13.07 10.33
C GLU A 289 -22.64 -11.56 10.06
N PHE A 290 -23.09 -11.15 8.87
CA PHE A 290 -23.16 -9.73 8.50
C PHE A 290 -24.17 -8.96 9.37
N LYS A 291 -25.35 -9.52 9.63
CA LYS A 291 -26.36 -8.94 10.53
C LYS A 291 -25.89 -8.83 11.98
N SER A 292 -24.92 -9.64 12.38
CA SER A 292 -24.34 -9.57 13.73
C SER A 292 -23.34 -8.43 13.91
N LEU A 293 -22.84 -7.83 12.80
CA LEU A 293 -21.83 -6.78 12.83
C LEU A 293 -22.34 -5.54 13.56
N LYS A 294 -21.45 -4.99 14.40
CA LYS A 294 -21.60 -3.69 15.04
C LYS A 294 -20.50 -2.76 14.54
N ILE A 295 -20.90 -1.63 14.00
CA ILE A 295 -20.00 -0.69 13.35
C ILE A 295 -20.03 0.64 14.07
N ALA A 296 -18.86 1.13 14.46
CA ALA A 296 -18.70 2.45 15.04
C ALA A 296 -18.35 3.48 13.95
N ILE A 297 -18.96 4.64 14.01
CA ILE A 297 -18.57 5.82 13.24
C ILE A 297 -18.11 6.89 14.22
N PRO A 298 -16.84 7.29 14.26
CA PRO A 298 -16.39 8.39 15.10
C PRO A 298 -17.08 9.70 14.73
N ALA A 299 -17.69 10.38 15.69
CA ALA A 299 -18.40 11.65 15.48
C ALA A 299 -17.48 12.74 14.89
N GLN A 300 -16.18 12.66 15.19
CA GLN A 300 -15.15 13.56 14.67
C GLN A 300 -15.01 13.48 13.15
N PHE A 301 -15.30 12.33 12.55
CA PHE A 301 -15.21 12.11 11.10
C PHE A 301 -16.51 12.45 10.34
N LEU A 302 -17.57 12.80 11.06
CA LEU A 302 -18.81 13.36 10.50
C LEU A 302 -18.74 14.89 10.34
N LYS A 303 -17.69 15.54 10.87
CA LYS A 303 -17.44 16.96 10.62
C LYS A 303 -16.98 17.11 9.18
N THR A 304 -17.84 17.65 8.33
CA THR A 304 -17.60 17.75 6.87
C THR A 304 -16.81 18.97 6.46
N ASP A 305 -16.34 19.79 7.40
CA ASP A 305 -15.54 20.97 7.12
C ASP A 305 -14.23 20.57 6.41
N GLY A 306 -14.14 20.91 5.12
CA GLY A 306 -12.99 20.55 4.27
C GLY A 306 -13.07 19.17 3.58
N ALA A 307 -14.17 18.44 3.71
CA ALA A 307 -14.40 17.22 2.91
C ALA A 307 -15.19 17.54 1.64
N ASP A 308 -14.83 16.86 0.54
CA ASP A 308 -15.58 16.95 -0.72
C ASP A 308 -16.99 16.38 -0.57
N ALA A 309 -17.98 17.06 -1.18
CA ALA A 309 -19.38 16.62 -1.13
C ALA A 309 -19.59 15.20 -1.71
N ASP A 310 -18.82 14.84 -2.74
CA ASP A 310 -18.85 13.49 -3.32
C ASP A 310 -18.29 12.44 -2.36
N VAL A 311 -17.28 12.78 -1.54
CA VAL A 311 -16.75 11.89 -0.49
C VAL A 311 -17.81 11.65 0.59
N VAL A 312 -18.49 12.72 1.03
CA VAL A 312 -19.60 12.64 1.99
C VAL A 312 -20.72 11.77 1.44
N LYS A 313 -21.09 11.95 0.18
CA LYS A 313 -22.11 11.14 -0.49
C LYS A 313 -21.72 9.65 -0.51
N CYS A 314 -20.50 9.31 -0.97
CA CYS A 314 -20.02 7.93 -0.98
C CYS A 314 -19.99 7.31 0.43
N PHE A 315 -19.69 8.10 1.45
CA PHE A 315 -19.71 7.66 2.84
C PHE A 315 -21.14 7.29 3.28
N GLU A 316 -22.15 8.14 3.00
CA GLU A 316 -23.54 7.85 3.34
C GLU A 316 -24.09 6.65 2.53
N GLU A 317 -23.69 6.50 1.27
CA GLU A 317 -24.03 5.32 0.46
C GLU A 317 -23.42 4.03 1.05
N THR A 318 -22.16 4.09 1.48
CA THR A 318 -21.50 2.96 2.14
C THR A 318 -22.17 2.63 3.48
N ARG A 319 -22.51 3.62 4.27
CA ARG A 319 -23.28 3.46 5.51
C ARG A 319 -24.61 2.78 5.24
N ALA A 320 -25.39 3.28 4.27
CA ALA A 320 -26.66 2.70 3.89
C ALA A 320 -26.54 1.24 3.42
N TRP A 321 -25.44 0.88 2.72
CA TRP A 321 -25.19 -0.50 2.33
C TRP A 321 -25.05 -1.43 3.55
N PHE A 322 -24.31 -1.04 4.57
CA PHE A 322 -24.20 -1.81 5.81
C PHE A 322 -25.55 -1.94 6.52
N GLU A 323 -26.32 -0.86 6.64
CA GLU A 323 -27.66 -0.84 7.26
C GLU A 323 -28.63 -1.75 6.51
N ASN A 324 -28.64 -1.69 5.18
CA ASN A 324 -29.50 -2.52 4.31
C ASN A 324 -29.17 -4.02 4.42
N LYS A 325 -27.92 -4.38 4.71
CA LYS A 325 -27.51 -5.76 5.00
C LYS A 325 -27.79 -6.18 6.46
N GLY A 326 -28.29 -5.28 7.28
CA GLY A 326 -28.71 -5.54 8.65
C GLY A 326 -27.62 -5.35 9.71
N ALA A 327 -26.45 -4.81 9.37
CA ALA A 327 -25.44 -4.43 10.36
C ALA A 327 -25.94 -3.27 11.24
N LYS A 328 -25.50 -3.23 12.49
CA LYS A 328 -25.83 -2.16 13.44
C LYS A 328 -24.76 -1.08 13.39
N ILE A 329 -25.16 0.15 13.10
CA ILE A 329 -24.24 1.29 13.05
C ILE A 329 -24.57 2.25 14.19
N GLU A 330 -23.54 2.68 14.91
CA GLU A 330 -23.66 3.68 15.97
C GLU A 330 -22.58 4.75 15.83
N VAL A 331 -22.97 6.00 16.08
CA VAL A 331 -22.01 7.12 16.16
C VAL A 331 -21.43 7.14 17.56
N VAL A 332 -20.09 7.14 17.64
CA VAL A 332 -19.34 7.15 18.90
C VAL A 332 -18.53 8.42 19.04
N ASP A 333 -18.51 9.01 20.23
CA ASP A 333 -17.70 10.21 20.48
C ASP A 333 -16.28 9.82 20.90
N LEU A 334 -15.30 10.19 20.09
CA LEU A 334 -13.87 9.91 20.31
C LEU A 334 -13.02 11.19 20.15
N PRO A 335 -13.16 12.18 21.03
CA PRO A 335 -12.53 13.49 20.86
C PRO A 335 -11.01 13.45 20.82
N ILE A 336 -10.38 12.38 21.30
CA ILE A 336 -8.93 12.18 21.22
C ILE A 336 -8.44 12.08 19.76
N LEU A 337 -9.30 11.70 18.81
CA LEU A 337 -8.94 11.56 17.40
C LEU A 337 -8.63 12.94 16.74
N ASP A 338 -9.15 14.03 17.26
CA ASP A 338 -8.81 15.38 16.80
C ASP A 338 -7.29 15.69 16.97
N ALA A 339 -6.60 14.97 17.86
CA ALA A 339 -5.15 15.09 18.06
C ALA A 339 -4.32 14.13 17.18
N SER A 340 -4.93 13.31 16.34
CA SER A 340 -4.23 12.25 15.60
C SER A 340 -3.17 12.80 14.65
N ILE A 341 -3.52 13.76 13.78
CA ILE A 341 -2.57 14.37 12.84
C ILE A 341 -1.39 14.99 13.56
N ALA A 342 -1.65 15.84 14.57
CA ALA A 342 -0.59 16.51 15.30
C ALA A 342 0.36 15.52 15.98
N SER A 343 -0.19 14.49 16.65
CA SER A 343 0.60 13.44 17.30
C SER A 343 1.40 12.64 16.30
N TYR A 344 0.79 12.28 15.16
CA TYR A 344 1.46 11.56 14.09
C TYR A 344 2.69 12.32 13.60
N TYR A 345 2.55 13.59 13.22
CA TYR A 345 3.67 14.36 12.70
C TYR A 345 4.76 14.61 13.74
N VAL A 346 4.41 14.86 15.00
CA VAL A 346 5.39 14.97 16.08
C VAL A 346 6.22 13.69 16.21
N ILE A 347 5.59 12.52 16.21
CA ILE A 347 6.28 11.25 16.36
C ILE A 347 7.08 10.92 15.08
N ALA A 348 6.43 10.97 13.93
CA ALA A 348 7.02 10.55 12.67
C ALA A 348 8.23 11.40 12.27
N LEU A 349 8.15 12.74 12.42
CA LEU A 349 9.26 13.64 12.08
C LEU A 349 10.44 13.48 13.04
N SER A 350 10.17 13.25 14.32
CA SER A 350 11.22 12.99 15.32
C SER A 350 11.96 11.70 15.02
N GLU A 351 11.23 10.62 14.70
CA GLU A 351 11.82 9.34 14.33
C GLU A 351 12.54 9.42 12.98
N ALA A 352 12.02 10.19 12.02
CA ALA A 352 12.67 10.45 10.73
C ALA A 352 14.03 11.14 10.90
N ALA A 353 14.11 12.17 11.73
CA ALA A 353 15.36 12.88 12.00
C ALA A 353 16.44 11.92 12.54
N SER A 354 16.04 11.02 13.45
CA SER A 354 16.92 9.96 13.97
C SER A 354 17.27 8.91 12.90
N ASN A 355 16.28 8.37 12.20
CA ASN A 355 16.50 7.31 11.21
C ASN A 355 17.36 7.76 10.02
N LEU A 356 17.17 8.98 9.53
CA LEU A 356 17.90 9.49 8.38
C LEU A 356 19.28 10.03 8.72
N SER A 357 19.67 10.10 10.00
CA SER A 357 21.01 10.49 10.42
C SER A 357 22.11 9.53 9.93
N ARG A 358 21.74 8.28 9.61
CA ARG A 358 22.65 7.24 9.09
C ARG A 358 23.14 7.49 7.68
N PHE A 359 22.49 8.35 6.91
CA PHE A 359 22.88 8.69 5.55
C PHE A 359 23.88 9.85 5.60
N ASP A 360 25.15 9.51 5.70
CA ASP A 360 26.26 10.40 6.01
C ASP A 360 27.27 10.59 4.85
N GLY A 361 27.06 9.90 3.71
CA GLY A 361 27.97 9.93 2.58
C GLY A 361 29.25 9.12 2.77
N ILE A 362 29.33 8.30 3.84
CA ILE A 362 30.52 7.51 4.17
C ILE A 362 30.27 6.02 3.97
N ARG A 363 29.20 5.49 4.57
CA ARG A 363 28.92 4.06 4.65
C ARG A 363 28.33 3.48 3.37
N TYR A 364 27.44 4.22 2.71
CA TYR A 364 26.75 3.79 1.49
C TYR A 364 26.02 4.97 0.85
N GLY A 365 25.64 4.81 -0.41
CA GLY A 365 24.91 5.81 -1.19
C GLY A 365 25.83 6.87 -1.80
N ARG A 366 25.20 7.99 -2.19
CA ARG A 366 25.90 9.14 -2.80
C ARG A 366 26.88 9.76 -1.80
N ARG A 367 28.05 10.16 -2.32
CA ARG A 367 29.04 10.94 -1.62
C ARG A 367 29.42 12.16 -2.43
N VAL A 368 29.38 13.33 -1.83
CA VAL A 368 29.90 14.57 -2.42
C VAL A 368 31.31 14.79 -1.88
N ASP A 369 32.30 14.50 -2.71
CA ASP A 369 33.72 14.55 -2.30
C ASP A 369 34.34 15.92 -2.62
N ASN A 370 34.00 16.92 -1.84
CA ASN A 370 34.56 18.27 -1.93
C ASN A 370 35.78 18.46 -1.00
N SER A 371 36.18 17.44 -0.28
CA SER A 371 37.39 17.20 0.54
C SER A 371 37.91 18.36 1.40
N LYS A 372 37.02 19.13 2.01
CA LYS A 372 37.39 20.14 3.01
C LYS A 372 37.42 19.64 4.45
N GLY A 373 36.91 18.40 4.67
CA GLY A 373 36.82 17.76 5.97
C GLY A 373 35.52 16.96 6.12
N TYR A 374 35.34 16.32 7.29
CA TYR A 374 34.18 15.48 7.57
C TYR A 374 32.86 16.28 7.63
N ASP A 375 32.89 17.43 8.27
CA ASP A 375 31.69 18.25 8.47
C ASP A 375 31.14 18.74 7.13
N GLU A 376 32.01 19.23 6.24
CA GLU A 376 31.62 19.66 4.90
C GLU A 376 31.15 18.49 4.05
N LEU A 377 31.83 17.34 4.11
CA LEU A 377 31.38 16.12 3.42
C LEU A 377 29.94 15.75 3.83
N TYR A 378 29.68 15.72 5.14
CA TYR A 378 28.36 15.39 5.69
C TYR A 378 27.30 16.41 5.25
N VAL A 379 27.58 17.70 5.40
CA VAL A 379 26.66 18.78 5.06
C VAL A 379 26.37 18.79 3.56
N ASP A 380 27.40 18.77 2.71
CA ASP A 380 27.25 18.86 1.26
C ASP A 380 26.51 17.63 0.70
N THR A 381 26.88 16.44 1.16
CA THR A 381 26.22 15.20 0.73
C THR A 381 24.72 15.21 1.05
N ARG A 382 24.36 15.60 2.25
CA ARG A 382 22.94 15.64 2.68
C ARG A 382 22.18 16.79 2.02
N SER A 383 22.83 17.94 1.84
CA SER A 383 22.22 19.11 1.18
C SER A 383 21.89 18.86 -0.27
N GLU A 384 22.75 18.16 -1.01
CA GLU A 384 22.53 17.78 -2.40
C GLU A 384 21.70 16.51 -2.57
N GLY A 385 21.83 15.57 -1.62
CA GLY A 385 21.23 14.24 -1.70
C GLY A 385 19.76 14.19 -1.31
N PHE A 386 19.33 14.98 -0.32
CA PHE A 386 17.94 15.04 0.12
C PHE A 386 17.13 16.13 -0.59
N GLY A 387 15.90 15.81 -0.94
CA GLY A 387 14.93 16.75 -1.46
C GLY A 387 14.38 17.72 -0.39
N PRO A 388 13.62 18.74 -0.81
CA PRO A 388 13.17 19.81 0.08
C PRO A 388 12.24 19.34 1.20
N GLU A 389 11.32 18.41 0.93
CA GLU A 389 10.37 17.90 1.93
C GLU A 389 11.08 17.06 3.00
N VAL A 390 12.01 16.19 2.60
CA VAL A 390 12.80 15.39 3.54
C VAL A 390 13.65 16.30 4.43
N LYS A 391 14.30 17.34 3.87
CA LYS A 391 15.05 18.33 4.64
C LYS A 391 14.16 19.06 5.64
N ARG A 392 12.97 19.49 5.21
CA ARG A 392 11.99 20.14 6.09
C ARG A 392 11.63 19.24 7.29
N ARG A 393 11.31 17.96 7.02
CA ARG A 393 10.95 17.01 8.08
C ARG A 393 12.11 16.71 9.03
N ILE A 394 13.32 16.59 8.53
CA ILE A 394 14.53 16.41 9.36
C ILE A 394 14.73 17.63 10.29
N VAL A 395 14.59 18.86 9.76
CA VAL A 395 14.76 20.08 10.55
C VAL A 395 13.70 20.18 11.66
N ILE A 396 12.43 19.95 11.32
CA ILE A 396 11.33 19.96 12.30
C ILE A 396 11.53 18.86 13.34
N GLY A 397 11.90 17.64 12.92
CA GLY A 397 12.15 16.52 13.83
C GLY A 397 13.28 16.81 14.82
N ASN A 398 14.39 17.37 14.34
CA ASN A 398 15.50 17.80 15.22
C ASN A 398 15.07 18.91 16.18
N TYR A 399 14.24 19.86 15.72
CA TYR A 399 13.70 20.91 16.57
C TYR A 399 12.84 20.32 17.71
N VAL A 400 11.93 19.38 17.40
CA VAL A 400 11.11 18.69 18.39
C VAL A 400 11.94 17.91 19.41
N LEU A 401 13.09 17.33 18.99
CA LEU A 401 13.99 16.56 19.84
C LEU A 401 15.02 17.42 20.58
N SER A 402 15.13 18.72 20.29
CA SER A 402 16.15 19.59 20.87
C SER A 402 16.01 19.74 22.37
N GLU A 403 17.13 20.05 23.04
CA GLU A 403 17.18 20.29 24.49
C GLU A 403 16.24 21.43 24.95
N GLN A 404 16.00 22.42 24.10
CA GLN A 404 15.09 23.53 24.39
C GLN A 404 13.67 23.05 24.72
N PHE A 405 13.25 21.93 24.14
CA PHE A 405 11.97 21.26 24.43
C PHE A 405 12.17 20.04 25.34
N SER A 406 13.41 19.71 25.75
CA SER A 406 13.76 18.56 26.60
C SER A 406 13.18 17.22 26.15
N GLY A 407 12.90 17.06 24.86
CA GLY A 407 12.16 15.92 24.30
C GLY A 407 10.72 15.78 24.81
N ASP A 408 10.19 16.78 25.53
CA ASP A 408 8.86 16.72 26.14
C ASP A 408 7.76 16.71 25.07
N THR A 409 8.00 17.38 23.94
CA THR A 409 7.04 17.39 22.83
C THR A 409 6.89 15.98 22.23
N TYR A 410 8.00 15.25 22.00
CA TYR A 410 7.94 13.86 21.57
C TYR A 410 7.24 12.96 22.61
N LYS A 411 7.57 13.11 23.90
CA LYS A 411 6.93 12.37 25.00
C LYS A 411 5.43 12.65 25.08
N LYS A 412 5.00 13.91 24.88
CA LYS A 412 3.58 14.28 24.79
C LYS A 412 2.91 13.58 23.61
N GLY A 413 3.53 13.58 22.43
CA GLY A 413 3.05 12.82 21.26
C GLY A 413 2.85 11.34 21.59
N MET A 414 3.83 10.71 22.24
CA MET A 414 3.73 9.31 22.67
C MET A 414 2.64 9.07 23.72
N THR A 415 2.42 10.02 24.63
CA THR A 415 1.32 9.96 25.62
C THR A 415 -0.04 10.04 24.93
N VAL A 416 -0.21 10.96 23.98
CA VAL A 416 -1.45 11.06 23.18
C VAL A 416 -1.67 9.80 22.37
N ARG A 417 -0.62 9.25 21.74
CA ARG A 417 -0.68 7.96 21.05
C ARG A 417 -1.18 6.83 21.95
N ALA A 418 -0.61 6.69 23.16
CA ALA A 418 -1.05 5.69 24.12
C ALA A 418 -2.53 5.84 24.48
N ARG A 419 -3.01 7.08 24.59
CA ARG A 419 -4.41 7.38 24.84
C ARG A 419 -5.29 7.02 23.62
N ILE A 420 -4.88 7.35 22.40
CA ILE A 420 -5.57 6.92 21.17
C ILE A 420 -5.69 5.39 21.14
N GLN A 421 -4.60 4.66 21.42
CA GLN A 421 -4.61 3.20 21.49
C GLN A 421 -5.64 2.67 22.50
N SER A 422 -5.65 3.25 23.71
CA SER A 422 -6.60 2.85 24.77
C SER A 422 -8.04 3.15 24.40
N GLU A 423 -8.34 4.35 23.88
CA GLU A 423 -9.72 4.74 23.54
C GLU A 423 -10.25 3.93 22.33
N VAL A 424 -9.41 3.72 21.32
CA VAL A 424 -9.77 2.87 20.16
C VAL A 424 -9.96 1.40 20.58
N ALA A 425 -9.12 0.88 21.49
CA ALA A 425 -9.29 -0.47 22.02
C ALA A 425 -10.62 -0.65 22.74
N LYS A 426 -11.08 0.35 23.51
CA LYS A 426 -12.41 0.33 24.14
C LYS A 426 -13.56 0.28 23.14
N VAL A 427 -13.43 0.96 21.99
CA VAL A 427 -14.43 0.85 20.91
C VAL A 427 -14.59 -0.61 20.49
N PHE A 428 -13.48 -1.33 20.32
CA PHE A 428 -13.49 -2.73 19.91
C PHE A 428 -13.90 -3.73 21.02
N GLU A 429 -14.25 -3.27 22.22
CA GLU A 429 -14.96 -4.09 23.20
C GLU A 429 -16.46 -4.23 22.87
N SER A 430 -17.02 -3.29 22.12
CA SER A 430 -18.45 -3.24 21.78
C SER A 430 -18.75 -3.29 20.28
N TYR A 431 -17.79 -2.95 19.44
CA TYR A 431 -17.92 -2.85 17.99
C TYR A 431 -16.88 -3.73 17.28
N ASP A 432 -17.21 -4.19 16.08
CA ASP A 432 -16.36 -5.06 15.26
C ASP A 432 -15.51 -4.25 14.27
N LEU A 433 -16.04 -3.13 13.78
CA LEU A 433 -15.43 -2.28 12.77
C LEU A 433 -15.57 -0.79 13.13
N ILE A 434 -14.63 0.01 12.63
CA ILE A 434 -14.75 1.46 12.49
C ILE A 434 -14.86 1.77 11.00
N LEU A 435 -15.90 2.53 10.62
CA LEU A 435 -16.13 3.00 9.25
C LEU A 435 -15.85 4.50 9.15
N CYS A 436 -15.07 4.90 8.16
CA CYS A 436 -14.87 6.31 7.77
C CYS A 436 -14.36 6.43 6.32
N PRO A 437 -14.36 7.62 5.72
CA PRO A 437 -13.68 7.84 4.46
C PRO A 437 -12.19 7.52 4.57
N THR A 438 -11.54 7.15 3.45
CA THR A 438 -10.07 7.00 3.43
C THR A 438 -9.39 8.38 3.44
N CYS A 439 -9.88 9.31 2.65
CA CYS A 439 -9.35 10.67 2.52
C CYS A 439 -10.50 11.68 2.51
N PRO A 440 -10.26 12.94 2.93
CA PRO A 440 -11.29 13.98 2.89
C PRO A 440 -11.64 14.43 1.47
N THR A 441 -10.72 14.26 0.52
CA THR A 441 -10.90 14.62 -0.89
C THR A 441 -10.53 13.45 -1.79
N ALA A 442 -10.99 13.48 -3.05
CA ALA A 442 -10.44 12.66 -4.11
C ALA A 442 -9.03 13.17 -4.51
N ALA A 443 -8.39 12.50 -5.49
CA ALA A 443 -7.12 12.96 -6.02
C ALA A 443 -7.22 14.39 -6.56
N PHE A 444 -6.19 15.19 -6.31
CA PHE A 444 -6.08 16.57 -6.73
C PHE A 444 -5.08 16.71 -7.89
N LYS A 445 -5.10 17.85 -8.58
CA LYS A 445 -4.18 18.11 -9.70
C LYS A 445 -2.74 18.24 -9.23
N LEU A 446 -1.82 17.74 -10.05
CA LEU A 446 -0.39 17.89 -9.83
C LEU A 446 -0.01 19.36 -9.60
N GLY A 447 0.83 19.61 -8.62
CA GLY A 447 1.31 20.95 -8.25
C GLY A 447 0.37 21.78 -7.39
N SER A 448 -0.89 21.37 -7.19
CA SER A 448 -1.87 22.22 -6.50
C SER A 448 -1.65 22.36 -4.98
N LYS A 449 -0.95 21.42 -4.34
CA LYS A 449 -0.70 21.41 -2.87
C LYS A 449 0.78 21.43 -2.49
N VAL A 450 1.70 21.49 -3.45
CA VAL A 450 3.15 21.40 -3.19
C VAL A 450 3.66 22.58 -2.35
N ASP A 451 3.06 23.75 -2.52
CA ASP A 451 3.46 24.98 -1.83
C ASP A 451 2.81 25.14 -0.44
N ASP A 452 1.78 24.33 -0.12
CA ASP A 452 1.14 24.31 1.20
C ASP A 452 1.29 22.94 1.89
N PRO A 453 2.33 22.76 2.73
CA PRO A 453 2.54 21.51 3.44
C PRO A 453 1.40 21.13 4.39
N LEU A 454 0.69 22.10 4.96
CA LEU A 454 -0.42 21.82 5.89
C LEU A 454 -1.61 21.24 5.14
N GLU A 455 -1.93 21.78 3.95
CA GLU A 455 -2.98 21.25 3.11
C GLU A 455 -2.65 19.82 2.63
N MET A 456 -1.37 19.56 2.30
CA MET A 456 -0.90 18.20 1.97
C MET A 456 -1.07 17.27 3.17
N TYR A 457 -0.73 17.68 4.39
CA TYR A 457 -0.83 16.87 5.60
C TYR A 457 -2.28 16.55 5.96
N LEU A 458 -3.24 17.42 5.65
CA LEU A 458 -4.66 17.15 5.87
C LEU A 458 -5.20 16.01 5.00
N SER A 459 -4.52 15.62 3.93
CA SER A 459 -4.88 14.43 3.15
C SER A 459 -4.84 13.14 4.00
N ASP A 460 -4.05 13.11 5.08
CA ASP A 460 -3.92 11.98 6.01
C ASP A 460 -4.89 12.03 7.22
N LEU A 461 -5.91 12.92 7.18
CA LEU A 461 -6.82 13.19 8.30
C LEU A 461 -7.46 11.93 8.87
N TYR A 462 -7.97 11.07 8.00
CA TYR A 462 -8.72 9.88 8.40
C TYR A 462 -7.86 8.61 8.47
N THR A 463 -6.59 8.67 8.06
CA THR A 463 -5.73 7.48 8.03
C THR A 463 -4.81 7.36 9.25
N THR A 464 -4.32 8.48 9.80
CA THR A 464 -3.28 8.51 10.83
C THR A 464 -3.66 7.84 12.15
N PHE A 465 -4.94 7.93 12.58
CA PHE A 465 -5.37 7.30 13.83
C PHE A 465 -5.18 5.78 13.82
N VAL A 466 -5.38 5.15 12.65
CA VAL A 466 -5.21 3.70 12.44
C VAL A 466 -3.76 3.28 12.70
N ASN A 467 -2.80 4.09 12.23
CA ASN A 467 -1.37 3.84 12.43
C ASN A 467 -0.97 4.07 13.89
N LEU A 468 -1.44 5.15 14.52
CA LEU A 468 -1.22 5.44 15.93
C LEU A 468 -1.80 4.34 16.82
N ALA A 469 -3.00 3.84 16.49
CA ALA A 469 -3.66 2.76 17.21
C ALA A 469 -3.09 1.36 16.90
N ARG A 470 -2.22 1.21 15.88
CA ARG A 470 -1.63 -0.06 15.42
C ARG A 470 -2.63 -1.09 14.87
N ILE A 471 -3.87 -0.70 14.59
CA ILE A 471 -4.94 -1.57 14.11
C ILE A 471 -4.86 -1.80 12.59
N PRO A 472 -5.42 -2.89 12.04
CA PRO A 472 -5.50 -3.10 10.60
C PRO A 472 -6.60 -2.23 9.98
N SER A 473 -6.44 -1.86 8.70
CA SER A 473 -7.48 -1.20 7.93
C SER A 473 -7.30 -1.46 6.44
N ILE A 474 -8.41 -1.61 5.72
CA ILE A 474 -8.45 -1.73 4.27
C ILE A 474 -9.21 -0.55 3.67
N SER A 475 -8.63 0.09 2.65
CA SER A 475 -9.34 1.02 1.77
C SER A 475 -10.01 0.25 0.65
N VAL A 476 -11.28 0.51 0.42
CA VAL A 476 -12.08 -0.09 -0.65
C VAL A 476 -12.57 0.98 -1.61
N PRO A 477 -12.58 0.76 -2.93
CA PRO A 477 -13.20 1.69 -3.88
C PRO A 477 -14.69 1.83 -3.58
N ALA A 478 -15.19 3.07 -3.47
CA ALA A 478 -16.58 3.33 -3.05
C ALA A 478 -17.36 4.25 -4.00
N GLY A 479 -16.71 4.83 -5.00
CA GLY A 479 -17.36 5.69 -5.97
C GLY A 479 -16.38 6.59 -6.72
N LYS A 480 -16.92 7.62 -7.34
CA LYS A 480 -16.17 8.60 -8.13
C LYS A 480 -16.72 10.00 -7.90
N THR A 481 -15.88 11.01 -8.09
CA THR A 481 -16.34 12.41 -8.15
C THR A 481 -17.29 12.63 -9.31
N SER A 482 -18.28 13.50 -9.11
CA SER A 482 -19.32 13.83 -10.10
C SER A 482 -18.77 14.67 -11.27
N GLY A 483 -17.67 15.41 -11.06
CA GLY A 483 -17.09 16.32 -12.04
C GLY A 483 -16.09 15.68 -12.97
N ASP A 484 -15.02 15.12 -12.41
CA ASP A 484 -13.84 14.65 -13.14
C ASP A 484 -13.64 13.12 -13.09
N GLY A 485 -14.55 12.40 -12.41
CA GLY A 485 -14.56 10.95 -12.36
C GLY A 485 -13.44 10.33 -11.53
N MET A 486 -12.77 11.12 -10.67
CA MET A 486 -11.68 10.63 -9.83
C MET A 486 -12.20 9.70 -8.74
N PRO A 487 -11.49 8.59 -8.45
CA PRO A 487 -11.93 7.60 -7.47
C PRO A 487 -12.03 8.15 -6.06
N ILE A 488 -12.94 7.55 -5.29
CA ILE A 488 -13.15 7.79 -3.87
C ILE A 488 -13.11 6.45 -3.15
N GLY A 489 -12.35 6.38 -2.05
CA GLY A 489 -12.26 5.19 -1.20
C GLY A 489 -12.86 5.40 0.19
N MET A 490 -13.45 4.32 0.71
CA MET A 490 -13.85 4.20 2.12
C MET A 490 -12.92 3.23 2.83
N GLN A 491 -12.74 3.35 4.14
CA GLN A 491 -11.92 2.42 4.89
C GLN A 491 -12.71 1.70 5.98
N PHE A 492 -12.40 0.41 6.10
CA PHE A 492 -12.87 -0.47 7.15
C PHE A 492 -11.71 -0.79 8.07
N ALA A 493 -11.71 -0.24 9.30
CA ALA A 493 -10.69 -0.53 10.29
C ALA A 493 -11.20 -1.56 11.30
N GLY A 494 -10.38 -2.56 11.61
CA GLY A 494 -10.70 -3.67 12.50
C GLY A 494 -9.87 -3.65 13.78
N LYS A 495 -10.24 -4.50 14.73
CA LYS A 495 -9.46 -4.78 15.93
C LYS A 495 -8.07 -5.32 15.54
N MET A 496 -7.05 -5.05 16.34
CA MET A 496 -5.72 -5.65 16.17
C MET A 496 -5.81 -7.17 15.95
N PHE A 497 -5.07 -7.65 14.95
CA PHE A 497 -5.02 -9.07 14.54
C PHE A 497 -6.34 -9.64 14.00
N ASN A 498 -7.25 -8.79 13.52
CA ASN A 498 -8.51 -9.22 12.92
C ASN A 498 -8.60 -8.82 11.42
N GLU A 499 -7.51 -9.01 10.69
CA GLU A 499 -7.43 -8.82 9.24
C GLU A 499 -8.47 -9.66 8.50
N SER A 500 -8.74 -10.86 9.00
CA SER A 500 -9.73 -11.75 8.43
C SER A 500 -11.10 -11.10 8.33
N LEU A 501 -11.57 -10.42 9.37
CA LEU A 501 -12.89 -9.77 9.35
C LEU A 501 -12.96 -8.66 8.30
N ILE A 502 -11.98 -7.74 8.30
CA ILE A 502 -12.01 -6.60 7.36
C ILE A 502 -11.89 -7.06 5.90
N LEU A 503 -11.11 -8.11 5.63
CA LEU A 503 -11.00 -8.71 4.30
C LEU A 503 -12.30 -9.40 3.87
N ARG A 504 -12.96 -10.13 4.78
CA ARG A 504 -14.25 -10.78 4.51
C ARG A 504 -15.36 -9.76 4.23
N VAL A 505 -15.40 -8.65 4.99
CA VAL A 505 -16.32 -7.54 4.74
C VAL A 505 -16.02 -6.86 3.41
N ALA A 506 -14.73 -6.63 3.11
CA ALA A 506 -14.34 -6.09 1.80
C ALA A 506 -14.72 -7.04 0.65
N GLN A 507 -14.70 -8.37 0.87
CA GLN A 507 -15.18 -9.34 -0.12
C GLN A 507 -16.71 -9.27 -0.32
N ASN A 508 -17.49 -9.01 0.75
CA ASN A 508 -18.93 -8.74 0.58
C ASN A 508 -19.14 -7.45 -0.24
N TRP A 509 -18.33 -6.42 0.04
CA TRP A 509 -18.38 -5.16 -0.70
C TRP A 509 -18.09 -5.37 -2.20
N GLU A 510 -17.01 -6.09 -2.53
CA GLU A 510 -16.63 -6.42 -3.91
C GLU A 510 -17.72 -7.22 -4.63
N ASN A 511 -18.33 -8.19 -3.95
CA ASN A 511 -19.39 -9.01 -4.53
C ASN A 511 -20.63 -8.19 -4.92
N ASP A 512 -20.97 -7.16 -4.12
CA ASP A 512 -22.13 -6.30 -4.36
C ASP A 512 -21.79 -5.11 -5.29
N HIS A 513 -20.51 -4.71 -5.36
CA HIS A 513 -20.03 -3.54 -6.12
C HIS A 513 -18.85 -3.89 -7.05
N PRO A 514 -18.99 -4.88 -7.95
CA PRO A 514 -17.86 -5.40 -8.74
C PRO A 514 -17.25 -4.38 -9.71
N ASN A 515 -17.90 -3.23 -9.93
CA ASN A 515 -17.45 -2.17 -10.83
C ASN A 515 -17.06 -0.88 -10.09
N CYS A 516 -17.02 -0.87 -8.77
CA CYS A 516 -16.51 0.28 -8.00
C CYS A 516 -15.00 0.44 -8.16
N GLY A 517 -14.26 -0.67 -8.37
CA GLY A 517 -12.89 -0.63 -8.85
C GLY A 517 -12.87 -0.18 -10.30
N ILE A 518 -12.08 0.84 -10.61
CA ILE A 518 -12.02 1.39 -11.96
C ILE A 518 -11.19 0.46 -12.83
N ALA A 519 -11.83 -0.21 -13.79
CA ALA A 519 -11.12 -0.67 -14.96
C ALA A 519 -10.70 0.58 -15.74
N VAL A 520 -9.41 0.79 -15.91
CA VAL A 520 -8.90 1.66 -16.99
C VAL A 520 -9.29 0.95 -18.28
N GLU A 521 -10.17 1.57 -19.08
CA GLU A 521 -10.57 1.07 -20.40
C GLU A 521 -9.39 1.03 -21.36
#